data_72b4277be09ba9c903b35c3a4e77dd52
#
_entry.id   72b4277be09ba9c903b35c3a4e77dd52
#
_cell.length_a   1.000
_cell.length_b   1.000
_cell.length_c   1.000
_cell.angle_alpha   90.00
_cell.angle_beta   90.00
_cell.angle_gamma   90.00
#
_symmetry.space_group_name_H-M   'P 1'
#
loop_
_entity.id
_entity.type
_entity.pdbx_description
1 polymer ?
#
loop_
_entity_poly.entity_id
_entity_poly.type
_entity_poly.pdbx_seq_one_letter_code
_entity_poly.pdbx_strand_id
1 'polypeptide(L)'
;SGVENARDIGGYRTMDDHHVKKRVLLRSGKLDKATENDKKKLLEVYHLQEVIDLRTTAERSQAMDPVLPGVNAVWLKILNENVKSSSNNMIANMFQKPAASIPESTHPAYGIVQAIKAGAYSPAMYTPIVSSDYSRKQYHAFFMELLKSRDGALLWQCTGGKDRTGVAAVLTLAALGVDKETIIKDYLLTNDFSAQTIAYISSEAAKLTQDQAILRTVPKLVGVDREIIDRFYDAIEKQYGSMDGFLKSGIGLTKQDITQLRAMYLE
;
A
#
# COMPACT_ATOMS: atom_id res chain seq x y z
N SER A 1 14.92 3.16 -12.28
CA SER A 1 13.46 3.17 -12.32
C SER A 1 12.95 4.48 -11.74
N GLY A 2 11.94 5.05 -12.39
CA GLY A 2 11.18 6.20 -11.87
C GLY A 2 10.00 5.78 -10.96
N VAL A 3 9.78 4.48 -10.77
CA VAL A 3 8.68 3.95 -9.96
C VAL A 3 9.21 3.45 -8.62
N GLU A 4 8.75 4.08 -7.54
CA GLU A 4 9.16 3.73 -6.19
C GLU A 4 8.52 2.41 -5.72
N ASN A 5 9.22 1.66 -4.87
CA ASN A 5 8.74 0.47 -4.16
C ASN A 5 8.06 -0.57 -5.08
N ALA A 6 8.47 -0.62 -6.37
CA ALA A 6 7.90 -1.50 -7.38
C ALA A 6 8.47 -2.91 -7.27
N ARG A 7 7.60 -3.91 -7.16
CA ARG A 7 7.99 -5.33 -7.12
C ARG A 7 6.86 -6.29 -7.48
N ASP A 8 7.27 -7.48 -7.87
CA ASP A 8 6.45 -8.67 -7.98
C ASP A 8 6.30 -9.30 -6.58
N ILE A 9 5.10 -9.71 -6.22
CA ILE A 9 4.84 -10.47 -4.99
C ILE A 9 4.69 -11.98 -5.27
N GLY A 10 5.13 -12.44 -6.42
CA GLY A 10 5.20 -13.86 -6.77
C GLY A 10 6.39 -14.58 -6.14
N GLY A 11 6.31 -15.90 -6.09
CA GLY A 11 7.36 -16.79 -5.59
C GLY A 11 7.28 -17.11 -4.10
N TYR A 12 6.39 -16.48 -3.33
CA TYR A 12 6.17 -16.84 -1.92
C TYR A 12 5.50 -18.20 -1.81
N ARG A 13 5.99 -19.04 -0.90
CA ARG A 13 5.44 -20.34 -0.58
C ARG A 13 4.25 -20.20 0.35
N THR A 14 3.18 -20.93 0.08
CA THR A 14 2.01 -21.03 0.96
C THR A 14 2.21 -22.11 2.02
N MET A 15 1.38 -22.09 3.08
CA MET A 15 1.43 -23.07 4.16
C MET A 15 1.10 -24.49 3.71
N ASP A 16 0.42 -24.66 2.58
CA ASP A 16 0.06 -25.93 1.97
C ASP A 16 0.90 -26.26 0.72
N ASP A 17 2.10 -25.70 0.64
CA ASP A 17 3.17 -26.08 -0.30
C ASP A 17 2.96 -25.70 -1.77
N HIS A 18 2.11 -24.71 -2.05
CA HIS A 18 2.04 -24.06 -3.36
C HIS A 18 2.94 -22.81 -3.38
N HIS A 19 3.10 -22.23 -4.56
CA HIS A 19 3.80 -20.96 -4.71
C HIS A 19 2.92 -19.93 -5.41
N VAL A 20 3.03 -18.68 -4.96
CA VAL A 20 2.38 -17.56 -5.66
C VAL A 20 3.03 -17.41 -7.03
N LYS A 21 2.24 -17.42 -8.10
CA LYS A 21 2.74 -17.26 -9.48
C LYS A 21 3.54 -15.97 -9.63
N LYS A 22 4.70 -16.06 -10.27
CA LYS A 22 5.55 -14.91 -10.57
C LYS A 22 5.00 -14.13 -11.76
N ARG A 23 5.29 -12.83 -11.79
CA ARG A 23 4.96 -11.89 -12.89
C ARG A 23 3.47 -11.68 -13.13
N VAL A 24 2.63 -11.97 -12.13
CA VAL A 24 1.18 -11.83 -12.24
C VAL A 24 0.65 -10.75 -11.30
N LEU A 25 1.14 -10.70 -10.07
CA LEU A 25 0.71 -9.75 -9.05
C LEU A 25 1.84 -8.77 -8.73
N LEU A 26 1.67 -7.51 -9.15
CA LEU A 26 2.65 -6.46 -8.98
C LEU A 26 2.15 -5.38 -8.03
N ARG A 27 3.06 -4.78 -7.27
CA ARG A 27 2.77 -3.62 -6.42
C ARG A 27 3.78 -2.50 -6.65
N SER A 28 3.35 -1.24 -6.49
CA SER A 28 4.25 -0.09 -6.61
C SER A 28 3.73 1.17 -5.91
N GLY A 29 4.56 2.20 -5.86
CA GLY A 29 4.14 3.59 -5.74
C GLY A 29 3.50 4.09 -7.04
N LYS A 30 3.13 5.35 -7.06
CA LYS A 30 2.52 6.01 -8.22
C LYS A 30 3.40 5.94 -9.47
N LEU A 31 2.79 5.91 -10.64
CA LEU A 31 3.47 5.73 -11.93
C LEU A 31 3.80 7.05 -12.64
N ASP A 32 3.50 8.23 -12.04
CA ASP A 32 3.68 9.55 -12.66
C ASP A 32 5.10 9.82 -13.18
N LYS A 33 6.10 9.19 -12.57
CA LYS A 33 7.53 9.28 -12.95
C LYS A 33 8.07 8.04 -13.65
N ALA A 34 7.19 7.14 -14.11
CA ALA A 34 7.61 5.95 -14.83
C ALA A 34 8.39 6.35 -16.11
N THR A 35 9.63 5.87 -16.21
CA THR A 35 10.47 6.07 -17.40
C THR A 35 9.95 5.23 -18.57
N GLU A 36 10.37 5.56 -19.79
CA GLU A 36 10.02 4.72 -20.97
C GLU A 36 10.47 3.27 -20.79
N ASN A 37 11.61 3.05 -20.15
CA ASN A 37 12.09 1.70 -19.84
C ASN A 37 11.19 0.98 -18.81
N ASP A 38 10.68 1.70 -17.80
CA ASP A 38 9.71 1.14 -16.85
C ASP A 38 8.40 0.75 -17.55
N LYS A 39 7.86 1.64 -18.41
CA LYS A 39 6.65 1.37 -19.20
C LYS A 39 6.84 0.17 -20.12
N LYS A 40 7.96 0.13 -20.85
CA LYS A 40 8.31 -1.00 -21.71
C LYS A 40 8.37 -2.31 -20.92
N LYS A 41 9.00 -2.31 -19.75
CA LYS A 41 9.08 -3.49 -18.88
C LYS A 41 7.69 -3.94 -18.41
N LEU A 42 6.81 -3.00 -18.01
CA LEU A 42 5.45 -3.33 -17.61
C LEU A 42 4.65 -3.96 -18.77
N LEU A 43 4.76 -3.39 -19.98
CA LEU A 43 3.99 -3.84 -21.14
C LEU A 43 4.54 -5.12 -21.79
N GLU A 44 5.86 -5.21 -21.98
CA GLU A 44 6.46 -6.27 -22.77
C GLU A 44 6.96 -7.47 -21.95
N VAL A 45 7.37 -7.24 -20.68
CA VAL A 45 7.90 -8.30 -19.81
C VAL A 45 6.84 -8.85 -18.88
N TYR A 46 6.01 -7.97 -18.31
CA TYR A 46 4.94 -8.38 -17.38
C TYR A 46 3.58 -8.54 -18.08
N HIS A 47 3.46 -8.10 -19.35
CA HIS A 47 2.19 -8.09 -20.08
C HIS A 47 1.06 -7.47 -19.25
N LEU A 48 1.34 -6.29 -18.66
CA LEU A 48 0.43 -5.60 -17.76
C LEU A 48 -0.94 -5.37 -18.42
N GLN A 49 -1.99 -5.86 -17.79
CA GLN A 49 -3.37 -5.74 -18.28
C GLN A 49 -4.18 -4.72 -17.48
N GLU A 50 -3.84 -4.51 -16.21
CA GLU A 50 -4.62 -3.64 -15.36
C GLU A 50 -3.77 -2.95 -14.31
N VAL A 51 -4.09 -1.67 -14.04
CA VAL A 51 -3.60 -0.90 -12.90
C VAL A 51 -4.78 -0.54 -12.00
N ILE A 52 -4.69 -0.92 -10.72
CA ILE A 52 -5.64 -0.51 -9.67
C ILE A 52 -5.00 0.62 -8.86
N ASP A 53 -5.58 1.82 -8.97
CA ASP A 53 -5.13 3.00 -8.24
C ASP A 53 -5.94 3.15 -6.94
N LEU A 54 -5.23 3.09 -5.79
CA LEU A 54 -5.82 3.14 -4.45
C LEU A 54 -5.82 4.56 -3.85
N ARG A 55 -5.41 5.57 -4.62
CA ARG A 55 -5.23 6.95 -4.16
C ARG A 55 -6.54 7.72 -4.03
N THR A 56 -6.46 8.79 -3.24
CA THR A 56 -7.51 9.81 -3.12
C THR A 56 -7.62 10.66 -4.39
N THR A 57 -8.70 11.43 -4.52
CA THR A 57 -8.89 12.37 -5.63
C THR A 57 -7.77 13.41 -5.69
N ALA A 58 -7.41 13.97 -4.53
CA ALA A 58 -6.35 14.98 -4.44
C ALA A 58 -4.99 14.44 -4.87
N GLU A 59 -4.61 13.25 -4.41
CA GLU A 59 -3.33 12.62 -4.77
C GLU A 59 -3.24 12.34 -6.28
N ARG A 60 -4.33 11.86 -6.90
CA ARG A 60 -4.38 11.63 -8.34
C ARG A 60 -4.25 12.92 -9.14
N SER A 61 -4.94 13.97 -8.72
CA SER A 61 -4.88 15.28 -9.40
C SER A 61 -3.50 15.92 -9.34
N GLN A 62 -2.75 15.68 -8.26
CA GLN A 62 -1.38 16.20 -8.11
C GLN A 62 -0.33 15.42 -8.89
N ALA A 63 -0.57 14.14 -9.16
CA ALA A 63 0.39 13.26 -9.81
C ALA A 63 -0.35 12.22 -10.67
N MET A 64 -0.78 12.64 -11.86
CA MET A 64 -1.49 11.76 -12.79
C MET A 64 -0.54 10.69 -13.35
N ASP A 65 -1.02 9.45 -13.37
CA ASP A 65 -0.28 8.37 -14.01
C ASP A 65 -0.30 8.50 -15.53
N PRO A 66 0.73 8.01 -16.22
CA PRO A 66 0.74 7.96 -17.66
C PRO A 66 -0.32 6.98 -18.19
N VAL A 67 -0.88 7.27 -19.35
CA VAL A 67 -1.71 6.31 -20.08
C VAL A 67 -0.79 5.21 -20.62
N LEU A 68 -1.09 3.97 -20.26
CA LEU A 68 -0.40 2.78 -20.76
C LEU A 68 -1.29 2.11 -21.84
N PRO A 69 -0.83 2.02 -23.10
CA PRO A 69 -1.64 1.44 -24.17
C PRO A 69 -2.09 0.00 -23.86
N GLY A 70 -3.38 -0.28 -24.01
CA GLY A 70 -3.94 -1.61 -23.78
C GLY A 70 -4.12 -2.00 -22.32
N VAL A 71 -3.77 -1.14 -21.36
CA VAL A 71 -3.90 -1.38 -19.92
C VAL A 71 -5.18 -0.75 -19.40
N ASN A 72 -6.00 -1.56 -18.72
CA ASN A 72 -7.18 -1.07 -18.01
C ASN A 72 -6.79 -0.30 -16.75
N ALA A 73 -7.44 0.83 -16.47
CA ALA A 73 -7.21 1.62 -15.27
C ALA A 73 -8.47 1.60 -14.39
N VAL A 74 -8.33 1.02 -13.19
CA VAL A 74 -9.37 0.95 -12.18
C VAL A 74 -9.02 1.89 -11.03
N TRP A 75 -9.99 2.64 -10.53
CA TRP A 75 -9.78 3.54 -9.42
C TRP A 75 -10.63 3.15 -8.21
N LEU A 76 -9.96 2.71 -7.15
CA LEU A 76 -10.58 2.29 -5.89
C LEU A 76 -10.02 3.14 -4.74
N LYS A 77 -10.74 4.19 -4.35
CA LYS A 77 -10.32 5.07 -3.24
C LYS A 77 -10.46 4.33 -1.91
N ILE A 78 -9.35 3.89 -1.33
CA ILE A 78 -9.39 3.16 -0.05
C ILE A 78 -9.81 4.06 1.11
N LEU A 79 -9.50 5.35 1.06
CA LEU A 79 -9.80 6.30 2.13
C LEU A 79 -11.06 7.12 1.79
N ASN A 80 -11.96 7.28 2.76
CA ASN A 80 -13.16 8.07 2.61
C ASN A 80 -12.85 9.57 2.74
N GLU A 81 -12.89 10.30 1.64
CA GLU A 81 -12.63 11.74 1.58
C GLU A 81 -13.78 12.59 2.14
N ASN A 82 -14.98 12.02 2.29
CA ASN A 82 -16.18 12.74 2.73
C ASN A 82 -16.33 12.83 4.25
N VAL A 83 -15.49 12.12 5.01
CA VAL A 83 -15.53 12.16 6.47
C VAL A 83 -14.76 13.40 6.94
N LYS A 84 -15.51 14.45 7.35
CA LYS A 84 -14.93 15.58 8.07
C LYS A 84 -14.23 15.03 9.32
N SER A 85 -12.96 15.34 9.44
CA SER A 85 -12.00 14.91 10.44
C SER A 85 -12.61 14.78 11.85
N SER A 86 -12.86 13.56 12.29
CA SER A 86 -12.73 13.22 13.72
C SER A 86 -11.31 12.73 13.95
N SER A 87 -10.81 12.86 15.18
CA SER A 87 -9.45 12.48 15.61
C SER A 87 -9.02 11.05 15.25
N ASN A 88 -9.93 10.22 14.78
CA ASN A 88 -9.70 8.83 14.38
C ASN A 88 -9.32 8.66 12.88
N ASN A 89 -9.26 9.74 12.09
CA ASN A 89 -8.93 9.68 10.67
C ASN A 89 -7.54 10.23 10.37
N MET A 90 -6.55 9.87 11.19
CA MET A 90 -5.17 10.34 11.00
C MET A 90 -4.59 9.97 9.62
N ILE A 91 -4.89 8.77 9.12
CA ILE A 91 -4.44 8.35 7.77
C ILE A 91 -5.11 9.24 6.71
N ALA A 92 -6.44 9.44 6.79
CA ALA A 92 -7.13 10.32 5.86
C ALA A 92 -6.60 11.76 5.94
N ASN A 93 -6.28 12.26 7.14
CA ASN A 93 -5.72 13.60 7.34
C ASN A 93 -4.27 13.73 6.86
N MET A 94 -3.45 12.68 6.97
CA MET A 94 -2.10 12.65 6.40
C MET A 94 -2.11 12.83 4.87
N PHE A 95 -3.11 12.25 4.22
CA PHE A 95 -3.23 12.27 2.75
C PHE A 95 -4.25 13.32 2.24
N GLN A 96 -5.11 13.87 3.11
CA GLN A 96 -6.11 14.88 2.73
C GLN A 96 -5.63 16.34 2.88
N LYS A 97 -4.59 16.61 3.67
CA LYS A 97 -4.03 17.97 3.67
C LYS A 97 -3.32 18.19 2.34
N PRO A 98 -3.81 19.09 1.49
CA PRO A 98 -3.06 19.47 0.31
C PRO A 98 -1.72 20.03 0.78
N ALA A 99 -0.67 19.73 0.05
CA ALA A 99 0.66 20.33 0.24
C ALA A 99 0.60 21.88 0.26
N ALA A 100 -0.47 22.45 -0.25
CA ALA A 100 -0.75 23.90 -0.27
C ALA A 100 -1.01 24.56 1.10
N SER A 101 -1.23 23.78 2.18
CA SER A 101 -1.35 24.35 3.54
C SER A 101 -0.05 24.29 4.36
N ILE A 102 1.01 23.70 3.82
CA ILE A 102 2.36 23.77 4.36
C ILE A 102 3.05 24.92 3.63
N PRO A 103 3.59 25.96 4.33
CA PRO A 103 4.39 26.96 3.65
C PRO A 103 5.40 26.25 2.76
N GLU A 104 5.55 26.72 1.51
CA GLU A 104 6.55 26.19 0.57
C GLU A 104 7.96 26.32 1.16
N SER A 105 8.30 25.44 2.08
CA SER A 105 9.68 25.24 2.41
C SER A 105 10.26 24.40 1.29
N THR A 106 11.24 24.96 0.60
CA THR A 106 12.03 24.23 -0.40
C THR A 106 12.82 23.05 0.21
N HIS A 107 12.76 22.89 1.54
CA HIS A 107 13.53 21.87 2.25
C HIS A 107 12.84 20.51 2.18
N PRO A 108 13.50 19.47 1.62
CA PRO A 108 12.86 18.17 1.32
C PRO A 108 12.20 17.47 2.51
N ALA A 109 12.78 17.61 3.72
CA ALA A 109 12.25 16.95 4.92
C ALA A 109 11.25 17.81 5.71
N TYR A 110 11.01 19.08 5.32
CA TYR A 110 10.18 20.01 6.11
C TYR A 110 8.77 19.44 6.35
N GLY A 111 8.10 18.99 5.30
CA GLY A 111 6.76 18.43 5.39
C GLY A 111 6.68 17.21 6.32
N ILE A 112 7.68 16.34 6.27
CA ILE A 112 7.77 15.13 7.14
C ILE A 112 7.96 15.55 8.60
N VAL A 113 8.87 16.48 8.90
CA VAL A 113 9.10 16.97 10.27
C VAL A 113 7.83 17.63 10.83
N GLN A 114 7.13 18.46 10.04
CA GLN A 114 5.87 19.08 10.46
C GLN A 114 4.75 18.04 10.66
N ALA A 115 4.66 17.05 9.79
CA ALA A 115 3.69 15.95 9.91
C ALA A 115 3.91 15.17 11.23
N ILE A 116 5.17 14.84 11.56
CA ILE A 116 5.51 14.16 12.82
C ILE A 116 5.13 15.03 14.02
N LYS A 117 5.46 16.33 14.02
CA LYS A 117 5.06 17.29 15.06
C LYS A 117 3.54 17.38 15.24
N ALA A 118 2.79 17.23 14.16
CA ALA A 118 1.33 17.20 14.16
C ALA A 118 0.74 15.82 14.53
N GLY A 119 1.57 14.83 14.90
CA GLY A 119 1.12 13.50 15.31
C GLY A 119 0.72 12.58 14.15
N ALA A 120 1.27 12.79 12.97
CA ALA A 120 0.96 11.98 11.79
C ALA A 120 1.44 10.52 11.89
N TYR A 121 2.43 10.24 12.74
CA TYR A 121 2.88 8.87 12.99
C TYR A 121 2.16 8.28 14.22
N SER A 122 1.59 7.10 14.03
CA SER A 122 1.06 6.27 15.11
C SER A 122 1.21 4.80 14.73
N PRO A 123 1.66 3.93 15.65
CA PRO A 123 1.65 2.49 15.41
C PRO A 123 0.27 1.93 15.05
N ALA A 124 -0.81 2.59 15.50
CA ALA A 124 -2.19 2.19 15.22
C ALA A 124 -2.76 2.79 13.91
N MET A 125 -1.93 3.38 13.05
CA MET A 125 -2.40 4.14 11.88
C MET A 125 -3.20 3.30 10.87
N TYR A 126 -3.06 1.97 10.84
CA TYR A 126 -3.86 1.08 9.98
C TYR A 126 -5.13 0.54 10.65
N THR A 127 -5.30 0.73 11.95
CA THR A 127 -6.52 0.29 12.67
C THR A 127 -7.81 0.85 12.05
N PRO A 128 -7.88 2.10 11.57
CA PRO A 128 -9.06 2.63 10.88
C PRO A 128 -9.45 1.83 9.62
N ILE A 129 -8.49 1.19 8.93
CA ILE A 129 -8.79 0.33 7.78
C ILE A 129 -9.62 -0.88 8.20
N VAL A 130 -9.30 -1.46 9.38
CA VAL A 130 -10.02 -2.62 9.92
C VAL A 130 -11.44 -2.23 10.34
N SER A 131 -11.63 -1.07 10.95
CA SER A 131 -12.92 -0.61 11.49
C SER A 131 -13.81 0.12 10.48
N SER A 132 -13.25 0.71 9.42
CA SER A 132 -14.00 1.48 8.42
C SER A 132 -14.76 0.60 7.45
N ASP A 133 -16.09 0.66 7.46
CA ASP A 133 -16.93 -0.01 6.45
C ASP A 133 -16.59 0.43 5.03
N TYR A 134 -16.28 1.71 4.83
CA TYR A 134 -15.90 2.24 3.54
C TYR A 134 -14.62 1.57 3.03
N SER A 135 -13.55 1.57 3.82
CA SER A 135 -12.26 0.98 3.43
C SER A 135 -12.39 -0.51 3.17
N ARG A 136 -13.15 -1.24 4.01
CA ARG A 136 -13.40 -2.68 3.81
C ARG A 136 -14.15 -2.95 2.49
N LYS A 137 -15.17 -2.15 2.16
CA LYS A 137 -15.89 -2.25 0.87
C LYS A 137 -14.96 -1.97 -0.32
N GLN A 138 -14.03 -1.03 -0.20
CA GLN A 138 -13.06 -0.78 -1.26
C GLN A 138 -12.05 -1.92 -1.42
N TYR A 139 -11.60 -2.54 -0.31
CA TYR A 139 -10.78 -3.76 -0.39
C TYR A 139 -11.58 -4.97 -0.90
N HIS A 140 -12.88 -5.07 -0.60
CA HIS A 140 -13.73 -6.06 -1.27
C HIS A 140 -13.74 -5.85 -2.78
N ALA A 141 -13.99 -4.61 -3.25
CA ALA A 141 -13.95 -4.30 -4.68
C ALA A 141 -12.58 -4.60 -5.30
N PHE A 142 -11.48 -4.35 -4.59
CA PHE A 142 -10.14 -4.74 -5.01
C PHE A 142 -10.03 -6.25 -5.24
N PHE A 143 -10.55 -7.08 -4.35
CA PHE A 143 -10.57 -8.54 -4.55
C PHE A 143 -11.45 -8.97 -5.72
N MET A 144 -12.57 -8.26 -5.96
CA MET A 144 -13.41 -8.52 -7.15
C MET A 144 -12.64 -8.19 -8.45
N GLU A 145 -11.76 -7.20 -8.46
CA GLU A 145 -10.84 -6.97 -9.59
C GLU A 145 -9.83 -8.12 -9.72
N LEU A 146 -9.25 -8.62 -8.62
CA LEU A 146 -8.34 -9.76 -8.67
C LEU A 146 -9.02 -11.03 -9.23
N LEU A 147 -10.31 -11.22 -9.00
CA LEU A 147 -11.08 -12.40 -9.48
C LEU A 147 -11.44 -12.34 -10.96
N LYS A 148 -11.23 -11.21 -11.65
CA LYS A 148 -11.44 -11.14 -13.09
C LYS A 148 -10.34 -11.91 -13.82
N SER A 149 -10.73 -12.76 -14.78
CA SER A 149 -9.77 -13.47 -15.64
C SER A 149 -9.01 -12.48 -16.53
N ARG A 150 -7.69 -12.64 -16.60
CA ARG A 150 -6.81 -11.86 -17.49
C ARG A 150 -5.58 -12.67 -17.89
N ASP A 151 -5.06 -12.33 -19.08
CA ASP A 151 -3.84 -12.94 -19.61
C ASP A 151 -2.68 -11.96 -19.47
N GLY A 152 -2.10 -11.89 -18.26
CA GLY A 152 -1.01 -10.98 -17.92
C GLY A 152 -1.08 -10.46 -16.48
N ALA A 153 -0.21 -9.51 -16.18
CA ALA A 153 -0.08 -8.98 -14.83
C ALA A 153 -1.16 -7.95 -14.48
N LEU A 154 -1.43 -7.86 -13.19
CA LEU A 154 -2.16 -6.81 -12.52
C LEU A 154 -1.22 -6.08 -11.58
N LEU A 155 -1.26 -4.74 -11.58
CA LEU A 155 -0.50 -3.89 -10.68
C LEU A 155 -1.46 -3.07 -9.83
N TRP A 156 -1.21 -2.97 -8.52
CA TRP A 156 -1.90 -1.99 -7.68
C TRP A 156 -0.91 -1.01 -7.05
N GLN A 157 -1.38 0.20 -6.87
CA GLN A 157 -0.55 1.30 -6.41
C GLN A 157 -1.28 2.25 -5.45
N CYS A 158 -0.50 3.00 -4.68
CA CYS A 158 -0.93 4.24 -4.04
C CYS A 158 0.18 5.29 -4.23
N THR A 159 0.28 6.32 -3.37
CA THR A 159 1.32 7.34 -3.54
C THR A 159 2.74 6.79 -3.36
N GLY A 160 3.04 6.22 -2.21
CA GLY A 160 4.38 5.64 -1.91
C GLY A 160 4.46 4.13 -2.11
N GLY A 161 3.38 3.45 -2.49
CA GLY A 161 3.36 1.99 -2.63
C GLY A 161 3.56 1.22 -1.32
N LYS A 162 3.39 1.86 -0.15
CA LYS A 162 3.70 1.29 1.16
C LYS A 162 2.47 1.00 2.01
N ASP A 163 1.59 1.98 2.25
CA ASP A 163 0.48 1.88 3.20
C ASP A 163 -0.72 1.12 2.60
N ARG A 164 -1.57 1.76 1.80
CA ARG A 164 -2.75 1.14 1.16
C ARG A 164 -2.37 -0.03 0.26
N THR A 165 -1.31 0.14 -0.51
CA THR A 165 -0.70 -0.90 -1.35
C THR A 165 -0.14 -2.04 -0.51
N GLY A 166 0.49 -1.72 0.63
CA GLY A 166 1.02 -2.70 1.57
C GLY A 166 -0.08 -3.53 2.21
N VAL A 167 -1.16 -2.89 2.69
CA VAL A 167 -2.33 -3.60 3.23
C VAL A 167 -2.98 -4.49 2.17
N ALA A 168 -3.14 -4.01 0.92
CA ALA A 168 -3.64 -4.84 -0.18
C ALA A 168 -2.78 -6.09 -0.40
N ALA A 169 -1.44 -5.96 -0.36
CA ALA A 169 -0.53 -7.10 -0.48
C ALA A 169 -0.63 -8.06 0.72
N VAL A 170 -0.70 -7.55 1.95
CA VAL A 170 -0.91 -8.36 3.17
C VAL A 170 -2.18 -9.19 3.04
N LEU A 171 -3.30 -8.57 2.66
CA LEU A 171 -4.59 -9.26 2.52
C LEU A 171 -4.56 -10.28 1.38
N THR A 172 -3.92 -9.94 0.24
CA THR A 172 -3.80 -10.85 -0.91
C THR A 172 -2.96 -12.08 -0.57
N LEU A 173 -1.77 -11.89 0.01
CA LEU A 173 -0.91 -13.00 0.40
C LEU A 173 -1.55 -13.88 1.47
N ALA A 174 -2.28 -13.29 2.42
CA ALA A 174 -3.06 -14.03 3.42
C ALA A 174 -4.18 -14.86 2.75
N ALA A 175 -4.94 -14.28 1.83
CA ALA A 175 -5.99 -15.00 1.08
C ALA A 175 -5.43 -16.16 0.25
N LEU A 176 -4.19 -16.05 -0.24
CA LEU A 176 -3.47 -17.10 -0.94
C LEU A 176 -2.88 -18.18 -0.01
N GLY A 177 -2.84 -17.93 1.31
CA GLY A 177 -2.36 -18.90 2.30
C GLY A 177 -0.86 -18.81 2.61
N VAL A 178 -0.23 -17.67 2.34
CA VAL A 178 1.14 -17.39 2.79
C VAL A 178 1.15 -17.15 4.30
N ASP A 179 2.16 -17.61 5.01
CA ASP A 179 2.27 -17.44 6.46
C ASP A 179 2.53 -15.98 6.89
N LYS A 180 2.07 -15.64 8.10
CA LYS A 180 2.13 -14.28 8.65
C LYS A 180 3.54 -13.69 8.64
N GLU A 181 4.57 -14.45 9.04
CA GLU A 181 5.94 -13.91 9.13
C GLU A 181 6.52 -13.63 7.74
N THR A 182 6.21 -14.45 6.74
CA THR A 182 6.59 -14.20 5.35
C THR A 182 5.88 -12.95 4.80
N ILE A 183 4.60 -12.76 5.11
CA ILE A 183 3.84 -11.55 4.73
C ILE A 183 4.45 -10.30 5.38
N ILE A 184 4.80 -10.37 6.68
CA ILE A 184 5.43 -9.25 7.37
C ILE A 184 6.82 -8.94 6.78
N LYS A 185 7.59 -9.95 6.39
CA LYS A 185 8.87 -9.75 5.68
C LYS A 185 8.67 -9.00 4.36
N ASP A 186 7.68 -9.39 3.52
CA ASP A 186 7.37 -8.61 2.30
C ASP A 186 6.99 -7.16 2.62
N TYR A 187 6.17 -6.94 3.63
CA TYR A 187 5.80 -5.58 4.04
C TYR A 187 7.04 -4.74 4.40
N LEU A 188 7.97 -5.31 5.17
CA LEU A 188 9.19 -4.65 5.60
C LEU A 188 10.22 -4.44 4.48
N LEU A 189 10.18 -5.21 3.37
CA LEU A 189 11.00 -4.96 2.19
C LEU A 189 10.79 -3.55 1.61
N THR A 190 9.69 -2.88 1.95
CA THR A 190 9.49 -1.47 1.62
C THR A 190 10.67 -0.61 2.08
N ASN A 191 11.30 -0.91 3.21
CA ASN A 191 12.45 -0.15 3.72
C ASN A 191 13.68 -0.34 2.82
N ASP A 192 13.88 -1.54 2.27
CA ASP A 192 14.99 -1.81 1.35
C ASP A 192 14.76 -1.11 0.00
N PHE A 193 13.56 -1.21 -0.56
CA PHE A 193 13.19 -0.54 -1.81
C PHE A 193 13.18 0.99 -1.70
N SER A 194 12.99 1.54 -0.49
CA SER A 194 12.95 2.98 -0.22
C SER A 194 14.21 3.47 0.53
N ALA A 195 15.25 2.65 0.66
CA ALA A 195 16.42 2.94 1.51
C ALA A 195 17.09 4.29 1.19
N GLN A 196 17.24 4.62 -0.09
CA GLN A 196 17.85 5.88 -0.53
C GLN A 196 16.98 7.09 -0.11
N THR A 197 15.67 6.99 -0.31
CA THR A 197 14.71 8.04 0.08
C THR A 197 14.70 8.21 1.60
N ILE A 198 14.68 7.09 2.35
CA ILE A 198 14.73 7.11 3.83
C ILE A 198 16.01 7.79 4.32
N ALA A 199 17.17 7.38 3.78
CA ALA A 199 18.46 7.95 4.18
C ALA A 199 18.54 9.45 3.85
N TYR A 200 18.13 9.84 2.65
CA TYR A 200 18.11 11.23 2.20
C TYR A 200 17.21 12.10 3.10
N ILE A 201 15.95 11.73 3.27
CA ILE A 201 15.00 12.51 4.10
C ILE A 201 15.45 12.56 5.57
N SER A 202 16.01 11.46 6.10
CA SER A 202 16.55 11.43 7.47
C SER A 202 17.72 12.40 7.64
N SER A 203 18.65 12.46 6.68
CA SER A 203 19.78 13.39 6.71
C SER A 203 19.32 14.85 6.60
N GLU A 204 18.32 15.12 5.76
CA GLU A 204 17.73 16.45 5.63
C GLU A 204 16.95 16.87 6.88
N ALA A 205 16.23 15.94 7.53
CA ALA A 205 15.53 16.22 8.79
C ALA A 205 16.48 16.61 9.92
N ALA A 206 17.67 15.99 9.99
CA ALA A 206 18.69 16.32 10.99
C ALA A 206 19.23 17.77 10.86
N LYS A 207 19.08 18.39 9.69
CA LYS A 207 19.41 19.82 9.49
C LYS A 207 18.32 20.76 10.02
N LEU A 208 17.08 20.27 10.15
CA LEU A 208 15.90 21.06 10.55
C LEU A 208 15.59 20.98 12.04
N THR A 209 16.00 19.92 12.74
CA THR A 209 15.68 19.71 14.15
C THR A 209 16.74 18.90 14.86
N GLN A 210 16.88 19.14 16.18
CA GLN A 210 17.71 18.32 17.08
C GLN A 210 16.85 17.40 17.95
N ASP A 211 15.53 17.41 17.78
CA ASP A 211 14.61 16.58 18.54
C ASP A 211 14.78 15.09 18.15
N GLN A 212 15.37 14.33 19.07
CA GLN A 212 15.68 12.92 18.86
C GLN A 212 14.43 12.05 18.68
N ALA A 213 13.28 12.43 19.23
CA ALA A 213 12.03 11.70 19.04
C ALA A 213 11.56 11.86 17.59
N ILE A 214 11.62 13.07 17.03
CA ILE A 214 11.32 13.35 15.64
C ILE A 214 12.29 12.58 14.73
N LEU A 215 13.60 12.70 14.97
CA LEU A 215 14.62 12.05 14.13
C LEU A 215 14.47 10.53 14.08
N ARG A 216 14.13 9.89 15.21
CA ARG A 216 13.84 8.44 15.25
C ARG A 216 12.53 8.06 14.53
N THR A 217 11.61 9.00 14.41
CA THR A 217 10.30 8.75 13.76
C THR A 217 10.35 8.95 12.24
N VAL A 218 11.27 9.78 11.74
CA VAL A 218 11.42 10.05 10.29
C VAL A 218 11.53 8.76 9.46
N PRO A 219 12.47 7.83 9.74
CA PRO A 219 12.60 6.62 8.94
C PRO A 219 11.36 5.71 9.02
N LYS A 220 10.65 5.72 10.14
CA LYS A 220 9.40 4.96 10.33
C LYS A 220 8.24 5.52 9.50
N LEU A 221 8.17 6.85 9.36
CA LEU A 221 7.13 7.52 8.60
C LEU A 221 7.43 7.55 7.09
N VAL A 222 8.69 7.68 6.69
CA VAL A 222 9.11 7.66 5.28
C VAL A 222 9.08 6.23 4.74
N GLY A 223 9.60 5.27 5.48
CA GLY A 223 9.48 3.84 5.24
C GLY A 223 8.23 3.23 5.90
N VAL A 224 8.42 2.06 6.50
CA VAL A 224 7.41 1.35 7.30
C VAL A 224 8.02 0.83 8.59
N ASP A 225 7.17 0.56 9.60
CA ASP A 225 7.59 0.03 10.90
C ASP A 225 6.89 -1.29 11.20
N ARG A 226 7.63 -2.25 11.75
CA ARG A 226 7.10 -3.54 12.21
C ARG A 226 5.92 -3.35 13.17
N GLU A 227 6.01 -2.38 14.08
CA GLU A 227 4.96 -2.13 15.06
C GLU A 227 3.61 -1.76 14.39
N ILE A 228 3.62 -1.05 13.26
CA ILE A 228 2.39 -0.69 12.54
C ILE A 228 1.67 -1.94 12.02
N ILE A 229 2.40 -2.86 11.40
CA ILE A 229 1.79 -4.07 10.86
C ILE A 229 1.37 -5.04 11.98
N ASP A 230 2.13 -5.12 13.07
CA ASP A 230 1.73 -5.91 14.24
C ASP A 230 0.42 -5.38 14.84
N ARG A 231 0.27 -4.05 15.02
CA ARG A 231 -0.98 -3.43 15.48
C ARG A 231 -2.15 -3.62 14.53
N PHE A 232 -1.89 -3.70 13.23
CA PHE A 232 -2.91 -4.05 12.25
C PHE A 232 -3.44 -5.47 12.45
N TYR A 233 -2.54 -6.45 12.66
CA TYR A 233 -2.92 -7.83 12.99
C TYR A 233 -3.64 -7.91 14.33
N ASP A 234 -3.19 -7.22 15.38
CA ASP A 234 -3.83 -7.17 16.69
C ASP A 234 -5.28 -6.64 16.58
N ALA A 235 -5.50 -5.59 15.78
CA ALA A 235 -6.83 -5.03 15.56
C ALA A 235 -7.75 -6.02 14.83
N ILE A 236 -7.24 -6.75 13.86
CA ILE A 236 -7.95 -7.82 13.15
C ILE A 236 -8.31 -8.95 14.13
N GLU A 237 -7.36 -9.42 14.90
CA GLU A 237 -7.57 -10.51 15.86
C GLU A 237 -8.60 -10.12 16.90
N LYS A 238 -8.50 -8.92 17.45
CA LYS A 238 -9.47 -8.39 18.44
C LYS A 238 -10.89 -8.29 17.89
N GLN A 239 -11.07 -7.89 16.62
CA GLN A 239 -12.39 -7.60 16.05
C GLN A 239 -12.99 -8.80 15.30
N TYR A 240 -12.17 -9.65 14.69
CA TYR A 240 -12.60 -10.74 13.80
C TYR A 240 -12.06 -12.11 14.20
N GLY A 241 -11.26 -12.20 15.27
CA GLY A 241 -10.69 -13.43 15.80
C GLY A 241 -9.51 -13.98 15.02
N SER A 242 -9.38 -13.66 13.74
CA SER A 242 -8.27 -14.09 12.88
C SER A 242 -8.25 -13.31 11.56
N MET A 243 -7.15 -13.42 10.79
CA MET A 243 -7.08 -12.90 9.43
C MET A 243 -8.13 -13.54 8.51
N ASP A 244 -8.36 -14.85 8.62
CA ASP A 244 -9.42 -15.54 7.87
C ASP A 244 -10.81 -15.00 8.24
N GLY A 245 -11.06 -14.76 9.51
CA GLY A 245 -12.28 -14.09 10.00
C GLY A 245 -12.45 -12.71 9.39
N PHE A 246 -11.38 -11.94 9.29
CA PHE A 246 -11.39 -10.61 8.66
C PHE A 246 -11.63 -10.68 7.15
N LEU A 247 -10.94 -11.57 6.43
CA LEU A 247 -11.17 -11.77 4.99
C LEU A 247 -12.62 -12.15 4.70
N LYS A 248 -13.20 -13.04 5.52
CA LYS A 248 -14.58 -13.52 5.36
C LYS A 248 -15.60 -12.47 5.80
N SER A 249 -15.53 -11.99 7.04
CA SER A 249 -16.60 -11.19 7.67
C SER A 249 -16.33 -9.69 7.60
N GLY A 250 -15.05 -9.26 7.55
CA GLY A 250 -14.65 -7.87 7.42
C GLY A 250 -14.61 -7.42 5.97
N ILE A 251 -13.90 -8.13 5.11
CA ILE A 251 -13.78 -7.86 3.68
C ILE A 251 -14.98 -8.42 2.89
N GLY A 252 -15.56 -9.54 3.34
CA GLY A 252 -16.74 -10.14 2.72
C GLY A 252 -16.42 -11.16 1.61
N LEU A 253 -15.23 -11.80 1.66
CA LEU A 253 -14.88 -12.85 0.70
C LEU A 253 -15.58 -14.18 1.06
N THR A 254 -16.19 -14.79 0.07
CA THR A 254 -16.75 -16.12 0.22
C THR A 254 -15.66 -17.21 0.14
N LYS A 255 -15.98 -18.42 0.58
CA LYS A 255 -15.09 -19.57 0.40
C LYS A 255 -14.79 -19.82 -1.09
N GLN A 256 -15.76 -19.58 -1.97
CA GLN A 256 -15.60 -19.72 -3.42
C GLN A 256 -14.61 -18.69 -3.96
N ASP A 257 -14.68 -17.42 -3.51
CA ASP A 257 -13.75 -16.37 -3.93
C ASP A 257 -12.31 -16.74 -3.56
N ILE A 258 -12.08 -17.20 -2.32
CA ILE A 258 -10.75 -17.66 -1.87
C ILE A 258 -10.27 -18.84 -2.72
N THR A 259 -11.13 -19.83 -2.98
CA THR A 259 -10.78 -20.98 -3.81
C THR A 259 -10.41 -20.54 -5.24
N GLN A 260 -11.16 -19.60 -5.81
CA GLN A 260 -10.90 -19.07 -7.15
C GLN A 260 -9.61 -18.26 -7.20
N LEU A 261 -9.36 -17.37 -6.21
CA LEU A 261 -8.09 -16.63 -6.10
C LEU A 261 -6.91 -17.58 -6.06
N ARG A 262 -6.99 -18.63 -5.25
CA ARG A 262 -5.92 -19.63 -5.14
C ARG A 262 -5.71 -20.37 -6.46
N ALA A 263 -6.77 -20.79 -7.14
CA ALA A 263 -6.68 -21.43 -8.45
C ALA A 263 -6.06 -20.51 -9.53
N MET A 264 -6.33 -19.22 -9.48
CA MET A 264 -5.79 -18.26 -10.44
C MET A 264 -4.32 -17.93 -10.19
N TYR A 265 -3.91 -17.78 -8.92
CA TYR A 265 -2.64 -17.17 -8.55
C TYR A 265 -1.61 -18.12 -7.92
N LEU A 266 -1.93 -19.40 -7.72
CA LEU A 266 -0.99 -20.40 -7.20
C LEU A 266 -0.59 -21.42 -8.28
N GLU A 267 0.66 -21.90 -8.15
CA GLU A 267 1.27 -22.99 -8.93
C GLU A 267 1.94 -24.03 -8.03
#